data_33b8f17388b3b803a1e886a847bac071
#
_entry.id   33b8f17388b3b803a1e886a847bac071
#
_cell.length_a   1.000
_cell.length_b   1.000
_cell.length_c   1.000
_cell.angle_alpha   90.00
_cell.angle_beta   90.00
_cell.angle_gamma   90.00
#
_symmetry.space_group_name_H-M   'P 1'
#
loop_
_entity.id
_entity.type
_entity.pdbx_description
1 polymer ?
#
loop_
_entity_poly.entity_id
_entity_poly.type
_entity_poly.pdbx_seq_one_letter_code
_entity_poly.pdbx_strand_id
1 'polypeptide(L)'
;MQGIIRLDKYLTHIGVNSRREAVKIIKAGKVKVNGKKVFDPAFKVNPEEDVVEVEGFRRIPFQEHFYYKFYKPKGYITSTKDKEPTIIELLPKDLPGLKRLFPAGRLDKDAEGLLILTTDGELAHRIMHPKWKLEKRYEVLLDKPITDSDIKKLEEGIELSSPCHAELPLLSPRAKRGVLHKEKTLPARIKVLAEDKKFLEVAVREGRYHLIKRMFGKLGYQVLSLKRIAIGPVRLGDLKPAEALPLSQEELENLKTLLGLK
;
A
#
# COMPACT_ATOMS: atom_id res chain seq x y z
N MET A 1 -17.15 -11.65 -17.01
CA MET A 1 -17.26 -13.11 -16.80
C MET A 1 -15.94 -13.60 -16.18
N GLN A 2 -15.98 -14.01 -14.94
CA GLN A 2 -14.81 -14.66 -14.32
C GLN A 2 -14.72 -16.07 -14.87
N GLY A 3 -13.57 -16.45 -15.41
CA GLY A 3 -13.37 -17.75 -16.01
C GLY A 3 -13.31 -18.89 -14.98
N ILE A 4 -13.50 -20.13 -15.44
CA ILE A 4 -13.35 -21.35 -14.63
C ILE A 4 -11.95 -21.41 -14.04
N ILE A 5 -11.84 -21.60 -12.72
CA ILE A 5 -10.57 -21.64 -12.00
C ILE A 5 -10.38 -22.97 -11.24
N ARG A 6 -9.15 -23.27 -10.85
CA ARG A 6 -8.85 -24.44 -10.02
C ARG A 6 -9.36 -24.27 -8.59
N LEU A 7 -9.84 -25.35 -7.99
CA LEU A 7 -10.37 -25.36 -6.61
C LEU A 7 -9.33 -24.89 -5.57
N ASP A 8 -8.05 -25.29 -5.72
CA ASP A 8 -6.97 -24.84 -4.84
C ASP A 8 -6.76 -23.31 -4.92
N LYS A 9 -6.93 -22.71 -6.11
CA LYS A 9 -6.90 -21.26 -6.31
C LYS A 9 -8.17 -20.62 -5.75
N TYR A 10 -9.34 -21.17 -6.03
CA TYR A 10 -10.63 -20.69 -5.51
C TYR A 10 -10.60 -20.55 -3.99
N LEU A 11 -10.13 -21.58 -3.27
CA LEU A 11 -10.07 -21.55 -1.81
C LEU A 11 -9.19 -20.41 -1.28
N THR A 12 -8.12 -20.04 -1.98
CA THR A 12 -7.31 -18.88 -1.56
C THR A 12 -8.03 -17.56 -1.78
N HIS A 13 -8.97 -17.48 -2.70
CA HIS A 13 -9.77 -16.28 -2.97
C HIS A 13 -10.92 -16.11 -1.98
N ILE A 14 -11.37 -17.19 -1.35
CA ILE A 14 -12.38 -17.15 -0.28
C ILE A 14 -11.78 -17.13 1.14
N GLY A 15 -10.45 -16.87 1.26
CA GLY A 15 -9.81 -16.63 2.55
C GLY A 15 -8.89 -17.72 3.07
N VAL A 16 -8.69 -18.85 2.38
CA VAL A 16 -7.66 -19.84 2.76
C VAL A 16 -6.28 -19.26 2.51
N ASN A 17 -5.45 -19.22 3.54
CA ASN A 17 -4.20 -18.45 3.56
C ASN A 17 -3.16 -18.83 2.51
N SER A 18 -3.18 -20.03 1.95
CA SER A 18 -2.24 -20.45 0.90
C SER A 18 -2.75 -21.61 0.06
N ARG A 19 -2.24 -21.74 -1.17
CA ARG A 19 -2.53 -22.92 -2.03
C ARG A 19 -2.09 -24.23 -1.39
N ARG A 20 -0.98 -24.25 -0.62
CA ARG A 20 -0.53 -25.46 0.11
C ARG A 20 -1.54 -25.88 1.18
N GLU A 21 -2.11 -24.92 1.88
CA GLU A 21 -3.16 -25.18 2.87
C GLU A 21 -4.45 -25.62 2.20
N ALA A 22 -4.87 -24.95 1.13
CA ALA A 22 -6.01 -25.36 0.31
C ALA A 22 -5.89 -26.82 -0.16
N VAL A 23 -4.73 -27.21 -0.68
CA VAL A 23 -4.45 -28.59 -1.09
C VAL A 23 -4.62 -29.57 0.07
N LYS A 24 -4.14 -29.25 1.28
CA LYS A 24 -4.32 -30.10 2.48
C LYS A 24 -5.79 -30.27 2.84
N ILE A 25 -6.56 -29.17 2.86
CA ILE A 25 -8.00 -29.14 3.17
C ILE A 25 -8.79 -29.99 2.15
N ILE A 26 -8.50 -29.83 0.85
CA ILE A 26 -9.14 -30.58 -0.23
C ILE A 26 -8.85 -32.08 -0.11
N LYS A 27 -7.58 -32.46 0.04
CA LYS A 27 -7.16 -33.87 0.17
C LYS A 27 -7.71 -34.53 1.45
N ALA A 28 -7.96 -33.76 2.49
CA ALA A 28 -8.59 -34.23 3.72
C ALA A 28 -10.12 -34.43 3.59
N GLY A 29 -10.71 -34.19 2.38
CA GLY A 29 -12.14 -34.37 2.12
C GLY A 29 -13.04 -33.35 2.83
N LYS A 30 -12.48 -32.19 3.22
CA LYS A 30 -13.20 -31.12 3.93
C LYS A 30 -13.87 -30.12 2.99
N VAL A 31 -13.83 -30.35 1.67
CA VAL A 31 -14.39 -29.47 0.65
C VAL A 31 -15.48 -30.18 -0.13
N LYS A 32 -16.62 -29.51 -0.26
CA LYS A 32 -17.70 -29.93 -1.16
C LYS A 32 -17.88 -28.88 -2.24
N VAL A 33 -18.17 -29.33 -3.45
CA VAL A 33 -18.61 -28.50 -4.58
C VAL A 33 -19.97 -29.00 -5.01
N ASN A 34 -20.98 -28.14 -4.98
CA ASN A 34 -22.37 -28.47 -5.27
C ASN A 34 -22.85 -29.69 -4.45
N GLY A 35 -22.51 -29.70 -3.16
CA GLY A 35 -22.87 -30.76 -2.20
C GLY A 35 -22.03 -32.04 -2.28
N LYS A 36 -21.16 -32.22 -3.30
CA LYS A 36 -20.32 -33.42 -3.48
C LYS A 36 -18.92 -33.18 -2.95
N LYS A 37 -18.36 -34.14 -2.19
CA LYS A 37 -16.96 -34.07 -1.72
C LYS A 37 -15.99 -34.11 -2.92
N VAL A 38 -15.00 -33.21 -2.91
CA VAL A 38 -13.96 -33.14 -3.93
C VAL A 38 -12.59 -33.32 -3.24
N PHE A 39 -11.76 -34.18 -3.81
CA PHE A 39 -10.40 -34.51 -3.32
C PHE A 39 -9.29 -34.02 -4.25
N ASP A 40 -9.64 -33.64 -5.48
CA ASP A 40 -8.67 -33.13 -6.47
C ASP A 40 -8.51 -31.59 -6.33
N PRO A 41 -7.30 -31.10 -5.97
CA PRO A 41 -7.02 -29.68 -5.93
C PRO A 41 -7.12 -28.97 -7.29
N ALA A 42 -7.00 -29.74 -8.39
CA ALA A 42 -7.09 -29.23 -9.76
C ALA A 42 -8.52 -29.17 -10.29
N PHE A 43 -9.49 -29.65 -9.52
CA PHE A 43 -10.91 -29.59 -9.88
C PHE A 43 -11.28 -28.19 -10.32
N LYS A 44 -12.06 -28.09 -11.39
CA LYS A 44 -12.46 -26.81 -11.99
C LYS A 44 -13.76 -26.32 -11.38
N VAL A 45 -13.75 -25.05 -10.96
CA VAL A 45 -14.88 -24.38 -10.31
C VAL A 45 -15.22 -23.11 -11.08
N ASN A 46 -16.50 -22.90 -11.35
CA ASN A 46 -17.03 -21.64 -11.80
C ASN A 46 -17.41 -20.77 -10.58
N PRO A 47 -16.70 -19.67 -10.27
CA PRO A 47 -16.99 -18.85 -9.09
C PRO A 47 -18.40 -18.24 -9.06
N GLU A 48 -19.04 -18.07 -10.22
CA GLU A 48 -20.36 -17.44 -10.35
C GLU A 48 -21.51 -18.46 -10.16
N GLU A 49 -21.28 -19.74 -10.45
CA GLU A 49 -22.33 -20.76 -10.50
C GLU A 49 -22.17 -21.82 -9.40
N ASP A 50 -20.90 -22.22 -9.10
CA ASP A 50 -20.65 -23.32 -8.20
C ASP A 50 -20.69 -22.92 -6.72
N VAL A 51 -21.38 -23.72 -5.92
CA VAL A 51 -21.42 -23.57 -4.46
C VAL A 51 -20.31 -24.40 -3.83
N VAL A 52 -19.31 -23.71 -3.28
CA VAL A 52 -18.17 -24.35 -2.60
C VAL A 52 -18.34 -24.22 -1.09
N GLU A 53 -18.31 -25.33 -0.39
CA GLU A 53 -18.40 -25.43 1.07
C GLU A 53 -17.11 -26.00 1.63
N VAL A 54 -16.63 -25.42 2.74
CA VAL A 54 -15.41 -25.88 3.44
C VAL A 54 -15.75 -26.10 4.90
N GLU A 55 -15.53 -27.32 5.40
CA GLU A 55 -15.79 -27.71 6.76
C GLU A 55 -14.94 -26.89 7.75
N GLY A 56 -15.59 -26.28 8.76
CA GLY A 56 -14.92 -25.47 9.78
C GLY A 56 -14.43 -24.10 9.29
N PHE A 57 -14.86 -23.69 8.08
CA PHE A 57 -14.46 -22.42 7.51
C PHE A 57 -15.66 -21.46 7.35
N ARG A 58 -15.53 -20.23 7.87
CA ARG A 58 -16.53 -19.20 7.61
C ARG A 58 -16.51 -18.84 6.14
N ARG A 59 -17.64 -19.03 5.44
CA ARG A 59 -17.76 -18.67 4.02
C ARG A 59 -17.49 -17.18 3.82
N ILE A 60 -16.44 -16.86 3.10
CA ILE A 60 -16.19 -15.52 2.58
C ILE A 60 -16.61 -15.54 1.11
N PRO A 61 -17.37 -14.55 0.62
CA PRO A 61 -17.69 -14.46 -0.81
C PRO A 61 -16.42 -14.55 -1.66
N PHE A 62 -16.54 -15.17 -2.83
CA PHE A 62 -15.39 -15.23 -3.76
C PHE A 62 -14.89 -13.83 -4.05
N GLN A 63 -13.61 -13.60 -3.83
CA GLN A 63 -12.96 -12.33 -4.07
C GLN A 63 -11.62 -12.58 -4.75
N GLU A 64 -11.49 -12.14 -5.99
CA GLU A 64 -10.28 -12.35 -6.79
C GLU A 64 -9.08 -11.67 -6.14
N HIS A 65 -9.30 -10.45 -5.65
CA HIS A 65 -8.30 -9.64 -4.97
C HIS A 65 -8.82 -9.07 -3.65
N PHE A 66 -7.91 -8.88 -2.71
CA PHE A 66 -8.18 -8.22 -1.44
C PHE A 66 -7.56 -6.82 -1.45
N TYR A 67 -8.27 -5.86 -0.86
CA TYR A 67 -7.88 -4.46 -0.80
C TYR A 67 -8.16 -3.93 0.61
N TYR A 68 -7.11 -3.48 1.30
CA TYR A 68 -7.19 -2.96 2.65
C TYR A 68 -6.53 -1.60 2.75
N LYS A 69 -7.12 -0.70 3.54
CA LYS A 69 -6.43 0.45 4.11
C LYS A 69 -5.87 0.05 5.47
N PHE A 70 -4.64 0.44 5.71
CA PHE A 70 -3.89 0.08 6.91
C PHE A 70 -3.20 1.31 7.46
N TYR A 71 -3.29 1.52 8.78
CA TYR A 71 -2.51 2.55 9.45
C TYR A 71 -1.18 1.96 9.90
N LYS A 72 -0.12 2.25 9.16
CA LYS A 72 1.24 1.90 9.56
C LYS A 72 1.69 2.79 10.74
N PRO A 73 2.01 2.26 11.90
CA PRO A 73 2.64 3.03 12.97
C PRO A 73 4.14 3.26 12.67
N LYS A 74 4.77 4.19 13.40
CA LYS A 74 6.23 4.38 13.39
C LYS A 74 6.94 3.13 13.90
N GLY A 75 8.20 2.95 13.51
CA GLY A 75 9.05 1.85 13.98
C GLY A 75 9.02 0.58 13.13
N TYR A 76 8.06 0.41 12.24
CA TYR A 76 7.90 -0.77 11.38
C TYR A 76 8.35 -0.50 9.94
N ILE A 77 8.94 -1.50 9.30
CA ILE A 77 9.35 -1.41 7.89
C ILE A 77 8.18 -1.78 6.99
N THR A 78 8.01 -1.04 5.89
CA THR A 78 7.06 -1.37 4.83
C THR A 78 7.62 -2.49 3.95
N SER A 79 7.60 -3.71 4.46
CA SER A 79 8.05 -4.93 3.80
C SER A 79 7.16 -6.11 4.22
N THR A 80 7.14 -7.16 3.40
CA THR A 80 6.48 -8.43 3.73
C THR A 80 7.40 -9.39 4.47
N LYS A 81 8.72 -9.18 4.40
CA LYS A 81 9.74 -9.97 5.10
C LYS A 81 11.03 -9.15 5.23
N ASP A 82 11.52 -9.01 6.44
CA ASP A 82 12.80 -8.35 6.76
C ASP A 82 13.41 -8.96 8.02
N LYS A 83 14.63 -8.53 8.39
CA LYS A 83 15.24 -8.83 9.70
C LYS A 83 14.67 -7.96 10.82
N GLU A 84 14.20 -6.77 10.48
CA GLU A 84 13.52 -5.84 11.39
C GLU A 84 12.00 -6.06 11.37
N PRO A 85 11.25 -5.59 12.40
CA PRO A 85 9.81 -5.72 12.48
C PRO A 85 9.10 -5.12 11.26
N THR A 86 8.24 -5.91 10.63
CA THR A 86 7.52 -5.55 9.41
C THR A 86 6.05 -5.26 9.67
N ILE A 87 5.41 -4.58 8.73
CA ILE A 87 3.97 -4.30 8.80
C ILE A 87 3.11 -5.58 8.84
N ILE A 88 3.60 -6.70 8.31
CA ILE A 88 2.84 -7.97 8.26
C ILE A 88 2.63 -8.55 9.67
N GLU A 89 3.56 -8.31 10.57
CA GLU A 89 3.48 -8.79 11.97
C GLU A 89 2.37 -8.11 12.77
N LEU A 90 1.93 -6.93 12.31
CA LEU A 90 0.84 -6.16 12.93
C LEU A 90 -0.55 -6.60 12.46
N LEU A 91 -0.63 -7.34 11.36
CA LEU A 91 -1.91 -7.71 10.77
C LEU A 91 -2.53 -8.93 11.50
N PRO A 92 -3.87 -8.97 11.64
CA PRO A 92 -4.57 -10.13 12.19
C PRO A 92 -4.19 -11.41 11.44
N LYS A 93 -3.90 -12.50 12.18
CA LYS A 93 -3.47 -13.78 11.59
C LYS A 93 -4.54 -14.44 10.71
N ASP A 94 -5.79 -14.11 10.95
CA ASP A 94 -6.97 -14.57 10.23
C ASP A 94 -7.42 -13.62 9.12
N LEU A 95 -6.65 -12.52 8.88
CA LEU A 95 -6.98 -11.55 7.83
C LEU A 95 -7.01 -12.25 6.45
N PRO A 96 -8.15 -12.18 5.72
CA PRO A 96 -8.27 -12.82 4.41
C PRO A 96 -7.18 -12.39 3.45
N GLY A 97 -6.55 -13.35 2.80
CA GLY A 97 -5.47 -13.11 1.84
C GLY A 97 -4.12 -12.73 2.45
N LEU A 98 -3.95 -12.70 3.78
CA LEU A 98 -2.74 -12.21 4.48
C LEU A 98 -1.42 -12.64 3.84
N LYS A 99 -1.27 -13.94 3.54
CA LYS A 99 -0.01 -14.48 2.95
C LYS A 99 0.29 -14.03 1.52
N ARG A 100 -0.67 -13.37 0.90
CA ARG A 100 -0.57 -12.84 -0.48
C ARG A 100 -0.57 -11.32 -0.49
N LEU A 101 -0.89 -10.67 0.64
CA LEU A 101 -0.91 -9.23 0.75
C LEU A 101 0.50 -8.64 0.62
N PHE A 102 0.57 -7.55 -0.08
CA PHE A 102 1.76 -6.71 -0.16
C PHE A 102 1.34 -5.23 -0.22
N PRO A 103 2.23 -4.32 0.21
CA PRO A 103 1.93 -2.89 0.22
C PRO A 103 1.99 -2.29 -1.18
N ALA A 104 0.98 -1.51 -1.55
CA ALA A 104 0.99 -0.66 -2.74
C ALA A 104 1.70 0.67 -2.46
N GLY A 105 3.01 0.63 -2.41
CA GLY A 105 3.89 1.73 -2.04
C GLY A 105 4.50 1.55 -0.65
N ARG A 106 5.32 2.51 -0.27
CA ARG A 106 6.09 2.45 0.98
C ARG A 106 5.91 3.72 1.80
N LEU A 107 6.09 3.56 3.09
CA LEU A 107 6.38 4.61 4.07
C LEU A 107 7.70 4.28 4.76
N ASP A 108 8.47 5.29 5.11
CA ASP A 108 9.71 5.15 5.87
C ASP A 108 9.43 4.54 7.26
N LYS A 109 10.43 3.97 7.91
CA LYS A 109 10.29 3.35 9.23
C LYS A 109 9.77 4.32 10.28
N ASP A 110 10.24 5.56 10.23
CA ASP A 110 9.89 6.66 11.15
C ASP A 110 8.67 7.48 10.69
N ALA A 111 8.11 7.21 9.51
CA ALA A 111 6.86 7.77 9.05
C ALA A 111 5.67 6.86 9.41
N GLU A 112 4.49 7.46 9.52
CA GLU A 112 3.27 6.75 9.87
C GLU A 112 2.10 7.06 8.93
N GLY A 113 0.97 6.39 9.10
CA GLY A 113 -0.28 6.67 8.42
C GLY A 113 -0.66 5.68 7.33
N LEU A 114 -1.44 6.13 6.37
CA LEU A 114 -2.13 5.30 5.39
C LEU A 114 -1.18 4.51 4.49
N LEU A 115 -1.36 3.21 4.47
CA LEU A 115 -0.89 2.28 3.43
C LEU A 115 -2.09 1.58 2.79
N ILE A 116 -1.99 1.27 1.50
CA ILE A 116 -2.90 0.33 0.84
C ILE A 116 -2.17 -1.01 0.77
N LEU A 117 -2.82 -2.07 1.26
CA LEU A 117 -2.37 -3.45 1.16
C LEU A 117 -3.29 -4.17 0.19
N THR A 118 -2.72 -4.94 -0.74
CA THR A 118 -3.54 -5.63 -1.74
C THR A 118 -2.89 -6.93 -2.20
N THR A 119 -3.68 -7.78 -2.84
CA THR A 119 -3.20 -8.94 -3.62
C THR A 119 -3.22 -8.69 -5.12
N ASP A 120 -3.65 -7.48 -5.54
CA ASP A 120 -3.74 -7.04 -6.93
C ASP A 120 -2.45 -6.33 -7.36
N GLY A 121 -1.64 -7.03 -8.16
CA GLY A 121 -0.35 -6.51 -8.65
C GLY A 121 -0.52 -5.34 -9.61
N GLU A 122 -1.59 -5.31 -10.41
CA GLU A 122 -1.81 -4.24 -11.38
C GLU A 122 -2.20 -2.94 -10.69
N LEU A 123 -3.15 -3.00 -9.75
CA LEU A 123 -3.53 -1.86 -8.93
C LEU A 123 -2.32 -1.28 -8.19
N ALA A 124 -1.56 -2.14 -7.50
CA ALA A 124 -0.38 -1.70 -6.75
C ALA A 124 0.68 -1.06 -7.67
N HIS A 125 0.94 -1.65 -8.84
CA HIS A 125 1.85 -1.07 -9.82
C HIS A 125 1.40 0.34 -10.24
N ARG A 126 0.12 0.53 -10.57
CA ARG A 126 -0.40 1.84 -10.98
C ARG A 126 -0.37 2.88 -9.84
N ILE A 127 -0.66 2.49 -8.59
CA ILE A 127 -0.53 3.38 -7.42
C ILE A 127 0.90 3.92 -7.25
N MET A 128 1.90 3.06 -7.53
CA MET A 128 3.31 3.40 -7.36
C MET A 128 3.92 4.11 -8.56
N HIS A 129 3.41 3.87 -9.76
CA HIS A 129 4.05 4.29 -11.00
C HIS A 129 3.88 5.80 -11.25
N PRO A 130 4.97 6.55 -11.53
CA PRO A 130 4.96 8.02 -11.69
C PRO A 130 4.00 8.54 -12.77
N LYS A 131 3.72 7.75 -13.81
CA LYS A 131 2.80 8.10 -14.90
C LYS A 131 1.42 8.53 -14.41
N TRP A 132 0.91 7.87 -13.36
CA TRP A 132 -0.43 8.09 -12.86
C TRP A 132 -0.55 9.31 -11.94
N LYS A 133 0.57 9.89 -11.51
CA LYS A 133 0.63 11.11 -10.68
C LYS A 133 -0.36 11.10 -9.53
N LEU A 134 -0.62 9.92 -8.95
CA LEU A 134 -1.59 9.74 -7.88
C LEU A 134 -1.19 10.59 -6.67
N GLU A 135 -2.05 11.52 -6.29
CA GLU A 135 -1.79 12.44 -5.20
C GLU A 135 -1.72 11.71 -3.86
N LYS A 136 -0.75 12.07 -3.06
CA LYS A 136 -0.58 11.59 -1.68
C LYS A 136 -0.53 12.80 -0.77
N ARG A 137 -1.33 12.81 0.29
CA ARG A 137 -1.38 13.90 1.27
C ARG A 137 -0.79 13.47 2.59
N TYR A 138 -0.08 14.39 3.19
CA TYR A 138 0.64 14.17 4.43
C TYR A 138 0.39 15.33 5.40
N GLU A 139 0.24 14.99 6.67
CA GLU A 139 0.46 15.92 7.78
C GLU A 139 1.95 15.94 8.09
N VAL A 140 2.51 17.14 8.18
CA VAL A 140 3.94 17.40 8.40
C VAL A 140 4.11 18.35 9.55
N LEU A 141 4.89 17.97 10.57
CA LEU A 141 5.31 18.85 11.64
C LEU A 141 6.77 19.22 11.44
N LEU A 142 7.05 20.54 11.42
CA LEU A 142 8.39 21.09 11.25
C LEU A 142 8.99 21.54 12.59
N ASP A 143 10.29 21.62 12.68
CA ASP A 143 11.06 22.15 13.82
C ASP A 143 10.83 23.66 14.04
N LYS A 144 10.59 24.43 12.96
CA LYS A 144 10.41 25.87 12.98
C LYS A 144 9.33 26.32 11.98
N PRO A 145 8.77 27.54 12.15
CA PRO A 145 7.77 28.10 11.24
C PRO A 145 8.26 28.18 9.81
N ILE A 146 7.42 27.75 8.83
CA ILE A 146 7.72 27.90 7.42
C ILE A 146 7.44 29.33 6.95
N THR A 147 8.28 29.86 6.06
CA THR A 147 8.07 31.17 5.43
C THR A 147 7.19 31.05 4.19
N ASP A 148 6.46 32.13 3.88
CA ASP A 148 5.62 32.17 2.67
C ASP A 148 6.47 32.09 1.38
N SER A 149 7.72 32.59 1.42
CA SER A 149 8.68 32.41 0.33
C SER A 149 9.05 30.97 0.08
N ASP A 150 9.24 30.16 1.15
CA ASP A 150 9.60 28.76 1.01
C ASP A 150 8.40 27.91 0.60
N ILE A 151 7.18 28.29 1.03
CA ILE A 151 5.96 27.68 0.51
C ILE A 151 5.89 27.83 -1.02
N LYS A 152 6.10 29.03 -1.54
CA LYS A 152 6.11 29.29 -3.00
C LYS A 152 7.16 28.43 -3.73
N LYS A 153 8.38 28.30 -3.17
CA LYS A 153 9.42 27.43 -3.77
C LYS A 153 8.96 25.97 -3.85
N LEU A 154 8.29 25.46 -2.81
CA LEU A 154 7.78 24.09 -2.80
C LEU A 154 6.64 23.91 -3.82
N GLU A 155 5.80 24.93 -3.97
CA GLU A 155 4.69 24.92 -4.95
C GLU A 155 5.15 25.09 -6.40
N GLU A 156 6.31 25.70 -6.63
CA GLU A 156 6.96 25.77 -7.95
C GLU A 156 7.79 24.53 -8.26
N GLY A 157 8.08 23.73 -7.24
CA GLY A 157 9.01 22.59 -7.30
C GLY A 157 10.44 23.04 -7.11
N ILE A 158 11.22 22.22 -6.39
CA ILE A 158 12.62 22.51 -6.02
C ILE A 158 13.58 21.49 -6.61
N GLU A 159 14.81 21.91 -6.84
CA GLU A 159 15.88 21.00 -7.28
C GLU A 159 16.40 20.18 -6.10
N LEU A 160 16.33 18.86 -6.23
CA LEU A 160 16.93 17.92 -5.30
C LEU A 160 18.11 17.21 -5.97
N SER A 161 19.22 17.08 -5.24
CA SER A 161 20.30 16.19 -5.66
C SER A 161 19.84 14.75 -5.59
N SER A 162 20.23 13.90 -6.52
CA SER A 162 19.98 12.45 -6.39
C SER A 162 20.60 11.94 -5.08
N PRO A 163 19.92 11.02 -4.35
CA PRO A 163 20.51 10.43 -3.16
C PRO A 163 21.84 9.80 -3.52
N CYS A 164 22.89 10.08 -2.73
CA CYS A 164 24.16 9.41 -2.88
C CYS A 164 23.96 7.90 -2.62
N HIS A 165 24.54 7.04 -3.45
CA HIS A 165 24.37 5.57 -3.33
C HIS A 165 24.80 4.97 -1.97
N ALA A 166 25.48 5.76 -1.12
CA ALA A 166 25.85 5.35 0.23
C ALA A 166 24.65 5.17 1.18
N GLU A 167 23.48 5.78 0.87
CA GLU A 167 22.26 5.70 1.71
C GLU A 167 21.21 4.71 1.18
N LEU A 168 21.43 4.11 0.01
CA LEU A 168 20.55 3.10 -0.54
C LEU A 168 21.06 1.71 -0.14
N PRO A 169 20.20 0.82 0.41
CA PRO A 169 20.56 -0.58 0.57
C PRO A 169 21.00 -1.16 -0.78
N LEU A 170 22.08 -1.96 -0.79
CA LEU A 170 22.71 -2.62 -1.93
C LEU A 170 21.73 -3.59 -2.63
N LEU A 171 20.77 -3.09 -3.40
CA LEU A 171 19.79 -3.91 -4.10
C LEU A 171 19.83 -3.80 -5.64
N SER A 172 20.84 -3.14 -6.21
CA SER A 172 21.02 -3.15 -7.68
C SER A 172 22.48 -3.07 -8.10
N PRO A 173 23.02 -4.09 -8.83
CA PRO A 173 24.38 -4.08 -9.36
C PRO A 173 24.62 -3.10 -10.53
N ARG A 174 23.62 -2.33 -10.97
CA ARG A 174 23.68 -1.47 -12.17
C ARG A 174 23.75 0.03 -11.91
N ALA A 175 23.92 0.47 -10.67
CA ALA A 175 24.08 1.89 -10.38
C ALA A 175 25.47 2.38 -10.81
N LYS A 176 25.55 3.03 -11.97
CA LYS A 176 26.77 3.70 -12.42
C LYS A 176 27.15 4.81 -11.42
N ARG A 177 28.35 4.73 -10.86
CA ARG A 177 28.95 5.79 -10.03
C ARG A 177 29.09 7.08 -10.86
N GLY A 178 28.66 8.21 -10.34
CA GLY A 178 29.40 9.44 -10.58
C GLY A 178 28.71 10.60 -11.27
N VAL A 179 27.38 10.70 -11.41
CA VAL A 179 26.75 11.97 -11.83
C VAL A 179 25.65 12.33 -10.85
N LEU A 180 25.82 13.42 -10.10
CA LEU A 180 24.76 14.05 -9.30
C LEU A 180 23.75 14.66 -10.28
N HIS A 181 22.74 13.89 -10.67
CA HIS A 181 21.62 14.43 -11.41
C HIS A 181 20.78 15.29 -10.47
N LYS A 182 20.76 16.58 -10.72
CA LYS A 182 19.75 17.46 -10.11
C LYS A 182 18.43 17.24 -10.82
N GLU A 183 17.40 16.89 -10.08
CA GLU A 183 16.07 16.71 -10.61
C GLU A 183 15.10 17.62 -9.88
N LYS A 184 14.36 18.42 -10.63
CA LYS A 184 13.30 19.24 -10.09
C LYS A 184 12.13 18.36 -9.62
N THR A 185 11.56 18.67 -8.46
CA THR A 185 10.34 18.01 -7.97
C THR A 185 9.12 18.49 -8.76
N LEU A 186 8.07 17.69 -8.79
CA LEU A 186 6.76 18.20 -9.19
C LEU A 186 6.30 19.26 -8.17
N PRO A 187 5.47 20.23 -8.60
CA PRO A 187 4.81 21.16 -7.72
C PRO A 187 4.08 20.45 -6.59
N ALA A 188 4.36 20.85 -5.35
CA ALA A 188 3.59 20.43 -4.18
C ALA A 188 2.45 21.41 -3.91
N ARG A 189 1.42 20.98 -3.19
CA ARG A 189 0.45 21.91 -2.59
C ARG A 189 0.66 21.93 -1.09
N ILE A 190 0.75 23.11 -0.54
CA ILE A 190 1.00 23.33 0.90
C ILE A 190 -0.19 24.06 1.50
N LYS A 191 -0.72 23.52 2.60
CA LYS A 191 -1.74 24.19 3.42
C LYS A 191 -1.22 24.28 4.85
N VAL A 192 -1.15 25.48 5.39
CA VAL A 192 -0.81 25.71 6.79
C VAL A 192 -2.03 25.34 7.64
N LEU A 193 -1.83 24.48 8.65
CA LEU A 193 -2.89 23.97 9.52
C LEU A 193 -2.88 24.59 10.92
N ALA A 194 -1.78 25.26 11.32
CA ALA A 194 -1.64 25.90 12.62
C ALA A 194 -1.07 27.32 12.48
N GLU A 195 -1.45 28.22 13.39
CA GLU A 195 -1.02 29.63 13.39
C GLU A 195 0.50 29.79 13.51
N ASP A 196 1.16 28.88 14.22
CA ASP A 196 2.62 28.86 14.37
C ASP A 196 3.37 28.45 13.09
N LYS A 197 2.65 28.17 12.00
CA LYS A 197 3.17 27.77 10.69
C LYS A 197 4.15 26.55 10.73
N LYS A 198 4.06 25.70 11.76
CA LYS A 198 4.87 24.48 11.86
C LYS A 198 4.11 23.25 11.42
N PHE A 199 2.80 23.24 11.52
CA PHE A 199 1.95 22.12 11.16
C PHE A 199 1.28 22.35 9.81
N LEU A 200 1.55 21.44 8.84
CA LEU A 200 1.19 21.61 7.44
C LEU A 200 0.48 20.36 6.89
N GLU A 201 -0.44 20.57 5.95
CA GLU A 201 -0.82 19.54 4.99
C GLU A 201 -0.01 19.74 3.71
N VAL A 202 0.65 18.66 3.26
CA VAL A 202 1.48 18.65 2.07
C VAL A 202 0.95 17.60 1.10
N ALA A 203 0.58 18.03 -0.12
CA ALA A 203 0.15 17.13 -1.18
C ALA A 203 1.19 17.06 -2.30
N VAL A 204 1.61 15.84 -2.63
CA VAL A 204 2.60 15.55 -3.69
C VAL A 204 2.06 14.48 -4.65
N ARG A 205 2.52 14.53 -5.93
CA ARG A 205 2.08 13.61 -6.99
C ARG A 205 3.20 12.68 -7.47
N GLU A 206 4.20 12.49 -6.65
CA GLU A 206 5.33 11.60 -6.90
C GLU A 206 5.71 10.85 -5.63
N GLY A 207 6.58 9.84 -5.73
CA GLY A 207 6.93 8.95 -4.61
C GLY A 207 8.41 8.63 -4.57
N ARG A 208 9.29 9.63 -4.74
CA ARG A 208 10.75 9.43 -4.64
C ARG A 208 11.15 9.14 -3.19
N TYR A 209 12.29 8.48 -3.04
CA TYR A 209 12.88 8.18 -1.74
C TYR A 209 12.99 9.41 -0.86
N HIS A 210 12.43 9.35 0.35
CA HIS A 210 12.41 10.41 1.38
C HIS A 210 12.00 11.80 0.83
N LEU A 211 11.11 11.86 -0.17
CA LEU A 211 10.81 13.08 -0.93
C LEU A 211 10.52 14.27 -0.04
N ILE A 212 9.53 14.18 0.85
CA ILE A 212 9.08 15.30 1.71
C ILE A 212 10.22 15.75 2.62
N LYS A 213 10.91 14.82 3.28
CA LYS A 213 12.06 15.15 4.14
C LYS A 213 13.17 15.87 3.38
N ARG A 214 13.45 15.44 2.16
CA ARG A 214 14.46 16.07 1.30
C ARG A 214 14.03 17.45 0.83
N MET A 215 12.75 17.64 0.49
CA MET A 215 12.21 18.93 0.07
C MET A 215 12.36 19.96 1.19
N PHE A 216 11.89 19.64 2.39
CA PHE A 216 12.00 20.53 3.54
C PHE A 216 13.45 20.70 4.02
N GLY A 217 14.23 19.61 4.04
CA GLY A 217 15.65 19.65 4.38
C GLY A 217 16.48 20.55 3.46
N LYS A 218 16.15 20.59 2.17
CA LYS A 218 16.79 21.51 1.20
C LYS A 218 16.57 22.98 1.55
N LEU A 219 15.47 23.31 2.19
CA LEU A 219 15.12 24.66 2.65
C LEU A 219 15.55 24.90 4.11
N GLY A 220 16.25 23.95 4.74
CA GLY A 220 16.81 24.08 6.08
C GLY A 220 15.78 23.79 7.20
N TYR A 221 14.71 23.07 6.92
CA TYR A 221 13.74 22.60 7.91
C TYR A 221 13.98 21.11 8.25
N GLN A 222 13.76 20.74 9.50
CA GLN A 222 13.69 19.36 9.95
C GLN A 222 12.22 18.93 10.06
N VAL A 223 11.89 17.79 9.45
CA VAL A 223 10.57 17.16 9.59
C VAL A 223 10.57 16.31 10.86
N LEU A 224 9.84 16.75 11.88
CA LEU A 224 9.72 16.07 13.19
C LEU A 224 8.67 14.96 13.15
N SER A 225 7.60 15.14 12.35
CA SER A 225 6.56 14.12 12.16
C SER A 225 6.08 14.11 10.73
N LEU A 226 5.85 12.91 10.20
CA LEU A 226 5.33 12.68 8.85
C LEU A 226 4.26 11.60 8.90
N LYS A 227 3.00 12.01 8.62
CA LYS A 227 1.85 11.11 8.63
C LYS A 227 1.10 11.19 7.31
N ARG A 228 1.02 10.08 6.56
CA ARG A 228 0.24 10.05 5.34
C ARG A 228 -1.25 9.88 5.64
N ILE A 229 -2.05 10.87 5.25
CA ILE A 229 -3.49 10.91 5.53
C ILE A 229 -4.36 10.53 4.33
N ALA A 230 -3.82 10.56 3.10
CA ALA A 230 -4.57 10.14 1.92
C ALA A 230 -3.68 9.61 0.80
N ILE A 231 -4.26 8.73 -0.04
CA ILE A 231 -3.72 8.24 -1.32
C ILE A 231 -4.86 8.32 -2.33
N GLY A 232 -4.82 9.29 -3.23
CA GLY A 232 -5.93 9.57 -4.13
C GLY A 232 -7.25 9.78 -3.37
N PRO A 233 -8.31 9.00 -3.66
CA PRO A 233 -9.59 9.09 -2.98
C PRO A 233 -9.61 8.42 -1.60
N VAL A 234 -8.67 7.50 -1.32
CA VAL A 234 -8.62 6.74 -0.08
C VAL A 234 -8.10 7.61 1.06
N ARG A 235 -8.85 7.69 2.15
CA ARG A 235 -8.54 8.46 3.34
C ARG A 235 -8.14 7.55 4.50
N LEU A 236 -7.23 8.05 5.35
CA LEU A 236 -6.93 7.39 6.63
C LEU A 236 -8.17 7.37 7.53
N GLY A 237 -8.88 8.51 7.62
CA GLY A 237 -10.05 8.66 8.49
C GLY A 237 -9.71 8.38 9.95
N ASP A 238 -10.63 7.72 10.65
CA ASP A 238 -10.52 7.39 12.08
C ASP A 238 -9.76 6.07 12.34
N LEU A 239 -9.06 5.53 11.33
CA LEU A 239 -8.29 4.30 11.45
C LEU A 239 -7.22 4.46 12.55
N LYS A 240 -7.15 3.49 13.46
CA LYS A 240 -6.18 3.50 14.56
C LYS A 240 -4.83 2.91 14.13
N PRO A 241 -3.73 3.28 14.78
CA PRO A 241 -2.42 2.66 14.52
C PRO A 241 -2.49 1.13 14.56
N ALA A 242 -1.86 0.48 13.56
CA ALA A 242 -1.87 -0.96 13.33
C ALA A 242 -3.23 -1.57 12.93
N GLU A 243 -4.26 -0.77 12.73
CA GLU A 243 -5.56 -1.25 12.26
C GLU A 243 -5.58 -1.40 10.74
N ALA A 244 -6.25 -2.45 10.27
CA ALA A 244 -6.48 -2.73 8.85
C ALA A 244 -7.98 -2.92 8.62
N LEU A 245 -8.56 -2.16 7.68
CA LEU A 245 -9.96 -2.30 7.25
C LEU A 245 -10.04 -2.50 5.73
N PRO A 246 -11.01 -3.27 5.24
CA PRO A 246 -11.27 -3.35 3.81
C PRO A 246 -11.53 -1.95 3.23
N LEU A 247 -11.07 -1.69 2.01
CA LEU A 247 -11.53 -0.52 1.26
C LEU A 247 -13.04 -0.63 1.05
N SER A 248 -13.76 0.49 1.18
CA SER A 248 -15.14 0.54 0.76
C SER A 248 -15.25 0.37 -0.75
N GLN A 249 -16.42 -0.06 -1.23
CA GLN A 249 -16.67 -0.20 -2.65
C GLN A 249 -16.42 1.14 -3.38
N GLU A 250 -16.90 2.23 -2.81
CA GLU A 250 -16.70 3.59 -3.34
C GLU A 250 -15.21 4.00 -3.41
N GLU A 251 -14.44 3.77 -2.33
CA GLU A 251 -13.00 4.04 -2.30
C GLU A 251 -12.27 3.27 -3.39
N LEU A 252 -12.63 1.99 -3.58
CA LEU A 252 -12.00 1.10 -4.57
C LEU A 252 -12.36 1.52 -6.00
N GLU A 253 -13.63 1.79 -6.29
CA GLU A 253 -14.09 2.21 -7.62
C GLU A 253 -13.48 3.55 -8.02
N ASN A 254 -13.50 4.54 -7.12
CA ASN A 254 -12.88 5.84 -7.35
C ASN A 254 -11.37 5.70 -7.58
N LEU A 255 -10.69 4.83 -6.82
CA LEU A 255 -9.25 4.58 -7.00
C LEU A 255 -8.98 3.91 -8.36
N LYS A 256 -9.75 2.89 -8.73
CA LYS A 256 -9.64 2.20 -10.02
C LYS A 256 -9.87 3.16 -11.18
N THR A 257 -10.91 3.98 -11.11
CA THR A 257 -11.23 5.00 -12.12
C THR A 257 -10.08 5.97 -12.35
N LEU A 258 -9.50 6.53 -11.25
CA LEU A 258 -8.34 7.43 -11.35
C LEU A 258 -7.10 6.75 -11.95
N LEU A 259 -6.97 5.44 -11.78
CA LEU A 259 -5.87 4.65 -12.29
C LEU A 259 -6.15 4.04 -13.67
N GLY A 260 -7.33 4.33 -14.29
CA GLY A 260 -7.74 3.80 -15.58
C GLY A 260 -7.92 2.28 -15.56
N LEU A 261 -8.29 1.70 -14.42
CA LEU A 261 -8.71 0.31 -14.26
C LEU A 261 -10.24 0.23 -14.38
N LYS A 262 -10.71 -0.84 -15.02
CA LYS A 262 -12.14 -1.15 -15.10
C LYS A 262 -12.58 -1.98 -13.90
#